data_1d0a8faf768f9403f7c9a9789c5caca9
#
_entry.id   1d0a8faf768f9403f7c9a9789c5caca9
#
_cell.length_a   1.000
_cell.length_b   1.000
_cell.length_c   1.000
_cell.angle_alpha   90.00
_cell.angle_beta   90.00
_cell.angle_gamma   90.00
#
_symmetry.space_group_name_H-M   'P 1'
#
loop_
_entity.id
_entity.type
_entity.pdbx_description
1 polymer ?
#
loop_
_entity_poly.entity_id
_entity_poly.type
_entity_poly.pdbx_seq_one_letter_code
_entity_poly.pdbx_strand_id
1 'polypeptide(L)'
;MLKTSHPRAFSETLPTVPVSWFVDGQIKLMKGAWITTWEVFFQMQFVRTIDRALDTGAQVVIMGFDDYTHVPECKGMTQRKRNKVAKDFVYDPSKGLPEAPPQDWNAAMRNRTFKIAVIGFIVKNIKLHYKNCDKTVIVDWVGAPVVLGRQLTADGRKLPDCVLDAASKRGECDIKAFAWTTWGPTMIESTDGDFIPLALLQTSIDTTKRIFLERIHTRTSNKRTTDGIKKRQMEFVDISSLHAHVHTLLP
;
A
#
# COMPACT_ATOMS: atom_id res chain seq x y z
N MET A 1 -20.33 11.58 -1.65
CA MET A 1 -21.39 10.99 -2.50
C MET A 1 -21.54 9.48 -2.28
N LEU A 2 -20.57 8.60 -2.57
CA LEU A 2 -20.73 7.14 -2.45
C LEU A 2 -21.23 6.66 -1.06
N LYS A 3 -20.70 7.19 0.04
CA LYS A 3 -21.10 6.78 1.40
C LYS A 3 -22.56 7.10 1.71
N THR A 4 -23.09 8.22 1.22
CA THR A 4 -24.49 8.62 1.42
C THR A 4 -25.44 7.73 0.65
N SER A 5 -25.05 7.29 -0.55
CA SER A 5 -25.84 6.41 -1.40
C SER A 5 -25.75 4.93 -0.99
N HIS A 6 -24.62 4.52 -0.37
CA HIS A 6 -24.32 3.11 -0.07
C HIS A 6 -23.78 2.93 1.35
N PRO A 7 -24.53 3.30 2.40
CA PRO A 7 -24.01 3.30 3.77
C PRO A 7 -23.59 1.92 4.28
N ARG A 8 -24.22 0.83 3.78
CA ARG A 8 -23.89 -0.54 4.20
C ARG A 8 -22.52 -1.04 3.73
N ALA A 9 -21.97 -0.45 2.68
CA ALA A 9 -20.64 -0.79 2.20
C ALA A 9 -19.51 -0.13 3.01
N PHE A 10 -19.84 0.80 3.93
CA PHE A 10 -18.88 1.57 4.70
C PHE A 10 -19.03 1.25 6.19
N SER A 11 -17.93 0.85 6.82
CA SER A 11 -17.87 0.50 8.25
C SER A 11 -16.70 1.18 8.94
N GLU A 12 -16.86 1.49 10.21
CA GLU A 12 -15.76 1.95 11.08
C GLU A 12 -15.00 0.77 11.71
N THR A 13 -15.54 -0.42 11.59
CA THR A 13 -14.92 -1.67 12.05
C THR A 13 -14.67 -2.60 10.87
N LEU A 14 -13.64 -3.41 10.97
CA LEU A 14 -13.30 -4.39 9.96
C LEU A 14 -14.41 -5.46 9.87
N PRO A 15 -15.07 -5.64 8.71
CA PRO A 15 -16.22 -6.54 8.59
C PRO A 15 -15.88 -8.01 8.79
N THR A 16 -14.65 -8.40 8.45
CA THR A 16 -14.12 -9.77 8.62
C THR A 16 -12.60 -9.71 8.72
N VAL A 17 -12.00 -10.72 9.34
CA VAL A 17 -10.54 -10.84 9.37
C VAL A 17 -10.04 -11.16 7.97
N PRO A 18 -9.18 -10.33 7.36
CA PRO A 18 -8.65 -10.60 6.03
C PRO A 18 -7.60 -11.73 6.09
N VAL A 19 -7.61 -12.58 5.06
CA VAL A 19 -6.55 -13.59 4.88
C VAL A 19 -5.26 -12.91 4.45
N SER A 20 -5.35 -11.94 3.53
CA SER A 20 -4.22 -11.17 3.06
C SER A 20 -4.43 -9.68 3.27
N TRP A 21 -3.31 -8.97 3.48
CA TRP A 21 -3.30 -7.51 3.65
C TRP A 21 -2.27 -6.89 2.72
N PHE A 22 -2.74 -6.17 1.72
CA PHE A 22 -1.89 -5.43 0.82
C PHE A 22 -1.71 -4.00 1.31
N VAL A 23 -0.47 -3.56 1.42
CA VAL A 23 -0.10 -2.20 1.83
C VAL A 23 0.53 -1.48 0.64
N ASP A 24 -0.03 -0.34 0.27
CA ASP A 24 0.59 0.57 -0.67
C ASP A 24 1.78 1.27 -0.01
N GLY A 25 2.98 0.80 -0.34
CA GLY A 25 4.24 1.31 0.21
C GLY A 25 4.53 2.76 -0.19
N GLN A 26 3.99 3.24 -1.33
CA GLN A 26 4.17 4.63 -1.76
C GLN A 26 3.58 5.61 -0.77
N ILE A 27 2.41 5.30 -0.22
CA ILE A 27 1.76 6.14 0.80
C ILE A 27 2.61 6.23 2.06
N LYS A 28 3.28 5.13 2.43
CA LYS A 28 4.16 5.10 3.59
C LYS A 28 5.41 5.94 3.36
N LEU A 29 5.96 5.90 2.13
CA LEU A 29 7.08 6.75 1.74
C LEU A 29 6.76 8.24 1.87
N MET A 30 5.57 8.66 1.48
CA MET A 30 5.20 10.09 1.50
C MET A 30 5.01 10.65 2.92
N LYS A 31 4.98 9.83 3.96
CA LYS A 31 4.79 10.25 5.37
C LYS A 31 6.09 10.53 6.13
N GLY A 32 7.21 10.65 5.45
CA GLY A 32 8.54 10.80 6.06
C GLY A 32 8.90 12.18 6.64
N ALA A 33 8.07 13.21 6.44
CA ALA A 33 8.43 14.62 6.73
C ALA A 33 8.76 14.98 8.21
N TRP A 34 8.68 14.02 9.15
CA TRP A 34 8.80 14.27 10.60
C TRP A 34 9.88 13.43 11.25
N ILE A 35 10.72 12.79 10.47
CA ILE A 35 11.51 11.66 10.90
C ILE A 35 12.96 12.09 11.03
N THR A 36 13.54 11.82 12.17
CA THR A 36 14.90 12.25 12.51
C THR A 36 15.98 11.25 12.09
N THR A 37 15.63 9.95 12.02
CA THR A 37 16.56 8.88 11.64
C THR A 37 15.92 7.86 10.71
N TRP A 38 16.74 7.16 9.91
CA TRP A 38 16.27 6.09 9.02
C TRP A 38 15.65 4.92 9.77
N GLU A 39 16.16 4.61 10.97
CA GLU A 39 15.59 3.56 11.82
C GLU A 39 14.17 3.93 12.28
N VAL A 40 13.98 5.15 12.80
CA VAL A 40 12.66 5.64 13.21
C VAL A 40 11.70 5.65 12.02
N PHE A 41 12.17 6.03 10.82
CA PHE A 41 11.36 5.98 9.60
C PHE A 41 10.90 4.56 9.30
N PHE A 42 11.82 3.61 9.29
CA PHE A 42 11.54 2.21 9.02
C PHE A 42 10.53 1.65 10.04
N GLN A 43 10.80 1.84 11.33
CA GLN A 43 9.94 1.33 12.41
C GLN A 43 8.53 1.93 12.35
N MET A 44 8.42 3.24 12.21
CA MET A 44 7.12 3.94 12.29
C MET A 44 6.24 3.74 11.07
N GLN A 45 6.82 3.65 9.86
CA GLN A 45 6.06 3.61 8.62
C GLN A 45 5.85 2.18 8.10
N PHE A 46 6.82 1.29 8.33
CA PHE A 46 6.79 -0.06 7.73
C PHE A 46 6.56 -1.15 8.78
N VAL A 47 7.39 -1.25 9.81
CA VAL A 47 7.25 -2.31 10.82
C VAL A 47 5.89 -2.21 11.51
N ARG A 48 5.53 -1.05 12.06
CA ARG A 48 4.21 -0.87 12.70
C ARG A 48 3.03 -1.20 11.79
N THR A 49 3.16 -0.95 10.48
CA THR A 49 2.08 -1.24 9.54
C THR A 49 1.96 -2.73 9.29
N ILE A 50 3.09 -3.42 9.09
CA ILE A 50 3.12 -4.87 8.88
C ILE A 50 2.64 -5.58 10.15
N ASP A 51 3.18 -5.23 11.31
CA ASP A 51 2.79 -5.82 12.60
C ASP A 51 1.30 -5.63 12.88
N ARG A 52 0.75 -4.42 12.65
CA ARG A 52 -0.69 -4.18 12.79
C ARG A 52 -1.52 -5.13 11.92
N ALA A 53 -1.12 -5.35 10.68
CA ALA A 53 -1.83 -6.26 9.79
C ALA A 53 -1.74 -7.71 10.29
N LEU A 54 -0.56 -8.14 10.74
CA LEU A 54 -0.35 -9.46 11.33
C LEU A 54 -1.14 -9.66 12.63
N ASP A 55 -1.16 -8.66 13.52
CA ASP A 55 -1.90 -8.67 14.79
C ASP A 55 -3.41 -8.68 14.57
N THR A 56 -3.90 -8.07 13.48
CA THR A 56 -5.32 -8.14 13.09
C THR A 56 -5.74 -9.54 12.64
N GLY A 57 -4.79 -10.43 12.40
CA GLY A 57 -5.04 -11.83 12.04
C GLY A 57 -4.70 -12.16 10.59
N ALA A 58 -4.23 -11.22 9.77
CA ALA A 58 -3.78 -11.51 8.42
C ALA A 58 -2.69 -12.59 8.43
N GLN A 59 -2.79 -13.54 7.53
CA GLN A 59 -1.78 -14.61 7.38
C GLN A 59 -0.68 -14.22 6.40
N VAL A 60 -1.02 -13.34 5.47
CA VAL A 60 -0.11 -12.83 4.43
C VAL A 60 -0.17 -11.31 4.40
N VAL A 61 0.96 -10.64 4.56
CA VAL A 61 1.08 -9.19 4.40
C VAL A 61 1.95 -8.90 3.19
N ILE A 62 1.45 -8.10 2.25
CA ILE A 62 2.15 -7.73 1.04
C ILE A 62 2.46 -6.23 1.08
N MET A 63 3.74 -5.87 1.05
CA MET A 63 4.19 -4.50 0.89
C MET A 63 4.53 -4.25 -0.58
N GLY A 64 3.66 -3.52 -1.28
CA GLY A 64 3.83 -3.19 -2.70
C GLY A 64 4.52 -1.84 -2.91
N PHE A 65 5.40 -1.77 -3.92
CA PHE A 65 6.00 -0.52 -4.39
C PHE A 65 5.91 -0.41 -5.90
N ASP A 66 5.81 0.81 -6.42
CA ASP A 66 5.91 1.06 -7.86
C ASP A 66 7.28 0.64 -8.38
N ASP A 67 7.27 0.02 -9.56
CA ASP A 67 8.49 -0.19 -10.32
C ASP A 67 8.80 1.05 -11.16
N TYR A 68 9.74 1.84 -10.69
CA TYR A 68 10.19 3.01 -11.41
C TYR A 68 11.14 2.69 -12.58
N THR A 69 11.52 1.43 -12.80
CA THR A 69 12.38 1.03 -13.93
C THR A 69 11.56 0.89 -15.20
N HIS A 70 10.27 0.53 -15.10
CA HIS A 70 9.33 0.31 -16.21
C HIS A 70 8.15 1.30 -16.14
N VAL A 71 8.42 2.58 -16.40
CA VAL A 71 7.34 3.59 -16.42
C VAL A 71 6.71 3.64 -17.81
N PRO A 72 5.38 3.41 -17.94
CA PRO A 72 4.66 3.57 -19.20
C PRO A 72 4.85 5.00 -19.76
N GLU A 73 4.98 5.14 -21.08
CA GLU A 73 5.27 6.44 -21.73
C GLU A 73 4.24 7.54 -21.38
N CYS A 74 2.96 7.18 -21.28
CA CYS A 74 1.88 8.11 -20.91
C CYS A 74 2.08 8.73 -19.52
N LYS A 75 2.56 7.94 -18.53
CA LYS A 75 2.91 8.46 -17.19
C LYS A 75 4.26 9.17 -17.18
N GLY A 76 5.18 8.79 -18.05
CA GLY A 76 6.49 9.44 -18.20
C GLY A 76 6.36 10.94 -18.48
N MET A 77 5.39 11.38 -19.28
CA MET A 77 5.14 12.79 -19.54
C MET A 77 4.63 13.55 -18.31
N THR A 78 3.71 12.98 -17.55
CA THR A 78 3.18 13.59 -16.32
C THR A 78 4.26 13.66 -15.24
N GLN A 79 5.06 12.60 -15.10
CA GLN A 79 6.18 12.58 -14.17
C GLN A 79 7.29 13.57 -14.56
N ARG A 80 7.61 13.71 -15.86
CA ARG A 80 8.57 14.72 -16.33
C ARG A 80 8.10 16.14 -16.02
N LYS A 81 6.79 16.44 -16.13
CA LYS A 81 6.23 17.75 -15.73
C LYS A 81 6.38 17.97 -14.22
N ARG A 82 6.13 16.97 -13.39
CA ARG A 82 6.29 17.05 -11.93
C ARG A 82 7.77 17.20 -11.52
N ASN A 83 8.67 16.52 -12.21
CA ASN A 83 10.11 16.57 -11.92
C ASN A 83 10.78 17.88 -12.36
N LYS A 84 10.22 18.64 -13.34
CA LYS A 84 10.73 19.96 -13.70
C LYS A 84 10.71 20.97 -12.56
N VAL A 85 9.86 20.76 -11.56
CA VAL A 85 9.74 21.61 -10.36
C VAL A 85 10.70 21.20 -9.23
N ALA A 86 11.33 20.03 -9.36
CA ALA A 86 12.20 19.45 -8.31
C ALA A 86 13.69 19.80 -8.50
N LYS A 87 14.02 21.05 -8.87
CA LYS A 87 15.41 21.46 -9.08
C LYS A 87 16.24 21.58 -7.79
N ASP A 88 15.62 21.52 -6.62
CA ASP A 88 16.26 21.92 -5.37
C ASP A 88 16.88 20.78 -4.56
N PHE A 89 16.64 19.52 -4.93
CA PHE A 89 17.21 18.37 -4.23
C PHE A 89 18.16 17.59 -5.15
N VAL A 90 19.45 17.66 -4.85
CA VAL A 90 20.49 16.90 -5.56
C VAL A 90 20.86 15.66 -4.75
N TYR A 91 20.82 14.49 -5.37
CA TYR A 91 21.21 13.22 -4.78
C TYR A 91 22.27 12.52 -5.63
N ASP A 92 23.37 12.19 -4.98
CA ASP A 92 24.46 11.41 -5.57
C ASP A 92 24.35 9.94 -5.11
N PRO A 93 23.92 9.00 -5.99
CA PRO A 93 23.75 7.62 -5.62
C PRO A 93 25.04 6.90 -5.23
N SER A 94 26.21 7.40 -5.64
CA SER A 94 27.51 6.81 -5.30
C SER A 94 27.83 6.94 -3.81
N LYS A 95 27.24 7.91 -3.13
CA LYS A 95 27.43 8.17 -1.69
C LYS A 95 26.43 7.41 -0.80
N GLY A 96 25.47 6.70 -1.41
CA GLY A 96 24.39 6.05 -0.66
C GLY A 96 23.39 7.05 -0.06
N LEU A 97 22.54 6.58 0.84
CA LEU A 97 21.59 7.47 1.56
C LEU A 97 22.37 8.42 2.49
N PRO A 98 21.90 9.67 2.67
CA PRO A 98 22.47 10.58 3.64
C PRO A 98 22.33 10.00 5.05
N GLU A 99 23.17 10.48 5.99
CA GLU A 99 23.20 9.99 7.38
C GLU A 99 21.82 10.13 8.08
N ALA A 100 21.09 11.19 7.76
CA ALA A 100 19.72 11.40 8.24
C ALA A 100 18.77 11.68 7.07
N PRO A 101 17.46 11.41 7.24
CA PRO A 101 16.44 11.78 6.26
C PRO A 101 16.47 13.29 5.96
N PRO A 102 16.31 13.69 4.69
CA PRO A 102 16.32 15.10 4.30
C PRO A 102 15.18 15.89 4.98
N GLN A 103 15.48 17.13 5.40
CA GLN A 103 14.46 18.03 5.99
C GLN A 103 13.33 18.33 5.00
N ASP A 104 13.65 18.65 3.74
CA ASP A 104 12.62 18.73 2.68
C ASP A 104 12.37 17.36 2.07
N TRP A 105 11.61 16.57 2.82
CA TRP A 105 11.20 15.23 2.42
C TRP A 105 10.43 15.22 1.08
N ASN A 106 9.59 16.23 0.86
CA ASN A 106 8.77 16.30 -0.36
C ASN A 106 9.62 16.55 -1.60
N ALA A 107 10.60 17.43 -1.52
CA ALA A 107 11.56 17.65 -2.62
C ALA A 107 12.39 16.40 -2.86
N ALA A 108 12.90 15.76 -1.81
CA ALA A 108 13.68 14.54 -1.91
C ALA A 108 12.88 13.39 -2.55
N MET A 109 11.60 13.19 -2.16
CA MET A 109 10.74 12.16 -2.74
C MET A 109 10.33 12.41 -4.19
N ARG A 110 10.49 13.62 -4.72
CA ARG A 110 10.36 13.91 -6.16
C ARG A 110 11.59 13.46 -6.95
N ASN A 111 12.73 13.34 -6.31
CA ASN A 111 13.92 12.80 -6.94
C ASN A 111 13.80 11.27 -7.07
N ARG A 112 13.69 10.79 -8.32
CA ARG A 112 13.48 9.37 -8.62
C ARG A 112 14.61 8.49 -8.10
N THR A 113 15.86 8.89 -8.29
CA THR A 113 17.03 8.11 -7.89
C THR A 113 17.09 7.98 -6.37
N PHE A 114 16.83 9.07 -5.64
CA PHE A 114 16.74 9.06 -4.19
C PHE A 114 15.60 8.15 -3.72
N LYS A 115 14.41 8.25 -4.31
CA LYS A 115 13.27 7.40 -3.97
C LYS A 115 13.58 5.90 -4.14
N ILE A 116 14.24 5.52 -5.23
CA ILE A 116 14.71 4.15 -5.47
C ILE A 116 15.67 3.70 -4.35
N ALA A 117 16.62 4.54 -3.96
CA ALA A 117 17.56 4.23 -2.89
C ALA A 117 16.85 4.03 -1.54
N VAL A 118 15.86 4.88 -1.22
CA VAL A 118 15.03 4.75 -0.01
C VAL A 118 14.22 3.44 -0.03
N ILE A 119 13.59 3.10 -1.16
CA ILE A 119 12.87 1.82 -1.27
C ILE A 119 13.84 0.65 -1.10
N GLY A 120 15.03 0.70 -1.72
CA GLY A 120 16.07 -0.32 -1.55
C GLY A 120 16.47 -0.52 -0.08
N PHE A 121 16.64 0.58 0.67
CA PHE A 121 16.89 0.54 2.11
C PHE A 121 15.74 -0.15 2.86
N ILE A 122 14.49 0.22 2.58
CA ILE A 122 13.31 -0.37 3.23
C ILE A 122 13.21 -1.86 2.93
N VAL A 123 13.33 -2.26 1.67
CA VAL A 123 13.27 -3.67 1.24
C VAL A 123 14.34 -4.50 1.94
N LYS A 124 15.58 -3.98 2.04
CA LYS A 124 16.68 -4.63 2.77
C LYS A 124 16.32 -4.84 4.25
N ASN A 125 15.78 -3.83 4.90
CA ASN A 125 15.45 -3.90 6.32
C ASN A 125 14.22 -4.78 6.59
N ILE A 126 13.20 -4.78 5.73
CA ILE A 126 12.07 -5.72 5.83
C ILE A 126 12.60 -7.17 5.72
N LYS A 127 13.50 -7.45 4.77
CA LYS A 127 14.11 -8.78 4.63
C LYS A 127 14.83 -9.25 5.90
N LEU A 128 15.56 -8.35 6.56
CA LEU A 128 16.27 -8.68 7.79
C LEU A 128 15.30 -8.88 8.96
N HIS A 129 14.27 -8.03 9.07
CA HIS A 129 13.34 -8.02 10.20
C HIS A 129 12.40 -9.23 10.18
N TYR A 130 11.84 -9.59 9.01
CA TYR A 130 10.79 -10.61 8.89
C TYR A 130 11.27 -11.97 8.34
N LYS A 131 12.57 -12.19 8.17
CA LYS A 131 13.09 -13.47 7.63
C LYS A 131 12.62 -14.72 8.39
N ASN A 132 12.40 -14.60 9.68
CA ASN A 132 12.00 -15.68 10.58
C ASN A 132 10.58 -15.49 11.14
N CYS A 133 9.74 -14.69 10.48
CA CYS A 133 8.34 -14.48 10.88
C CYS A 133 7.57 -15.81 10.79
N ASP A 134 6.66 -16.06 11.71
CA ASP A 134 5.77 -17.23 11.72
C ASP A 134 4.62 -17.13 10.72
N LYS A 135 4.39 -15.93 10.16
CA LYS A 135 3.46 -15.64 9.08
C LYS A 135 4.21 -15.24 7.82
N THR A 136 3.49 -15.02 6.71
CA THR A 136 4.10 -14.66 5.44
C THR A 136 4.16 -13.15 5.26
N VAL A 137 5.34 -12.62 4.98
CA VAL A 137 5.53 -11.22 4.57
C VAL A 137 6.14 -11.20 3.16
N ILE A 138 5.51 -10.47 2.27
CA ILE A 138 5.93 -10.36 0.87
C ILE A 138 6.31 -8.91 0.58
N VAL A 139 7.43 -8.73 -0.11
CA VAL A 139 7.82 -7.44 -0.66
C VAL A 139 7.75 -7.52 -2.17
N ASP A 140 6.84 -6.76 -2.75
CA ASP A 140 6.62 -6.69 -4.19
C ASP A 140 7.11 -5.34 -4.72
N TRP A 141 8.28 -5.33 -5.31
CA TRP A 141 8.88 -4.12 -5.86
C TRP A 141 9.36 -4.32 -7.31
N VAL A 142 10.64 -4.53 -7.53
CA VAL A 142 11.26 -4.76 -8.85
C VAL A 142 11.65 -6.23 -9.00
N GLY A 143 11.29 -6.81 -10.13
CA GLY A 143 11.53 -8.23 -10.41
C GLY A 143 10.59 -9.16 -9.63
N ALA A 144 11.05 -10.35 -9.31
CA ALA A 144 10.25 -11.34 -8.57
C ALA A 144 10.00 -10.87 -7.13
N PRO A 145 8.77 -11.00 -6.63
CA PRO A 145 8.46 -10.69 -5.24
C PRO A 145 9.29 -11.51 -4.27
N VAL A 146 9.70 -10.88 -3.19
CA VAL A 146 10.48 -11.54 -2.11
C VAL A 146 9.54 -12.03 -1.04
N VAL A 147 9.51 -13.34 -0.82
CA VAL A 147 8.69 -13.99 0.20
C VAL A 147 9.53 -14.27 1.44
N LEU A 148 9.07 -13.84 2.59
CA LEU A 148 9.74 -13.93 3.90
C LEU A 148 8.86 -14.67 4.88
N GLY A 149 9.51 -15.26 5.90
CA GLY A 149 8.82 -15.99 6.96
C GLY A 149 8.25 -17.32 6.48
N ARG A 150 7.11 -17.71 7.05
CA ARG A 150 6.44 -18.96 6.72
C ARG A 150 5.78 -18.87 5.34
N GLN A 151 6.29 -19.64 4.38
CA GLN A 151 5.81 -19.62 2.99
C GLN A 151 4.55 -20.48 2.77
N LEU A 152 3.56 -20.34 3.66
CA LEU A 152 2.31 -21.08 3.56
C LEU A 152 1.13 -20.10 3.59
N THR A 153 0.12 -20.37 2.79
CA THR A 153 -1.18 -19.71 2.88
C THR A 153 -1.93 -20.12 4.15
N ALA A 154 -3.02 -19.44 4.50
CA ALA A 154 -3.81 -19.75 5.70
C ALA A 154 -4.35 -21.18 5.71
N ASP A 155 -4.57 -21.78 4.55
CA ASP A 155 -5.01 -23.17 4.38
C ASP A 155 -3.83 -24.17 4.29
N GLY A 156 -2.62 -23.73 4.58
CA GLY A 156 -1.42 -24.56 4.58
C GLY A 156 -0.81 -24.84 3.20
N ARG A 157 -1.33 -24.21 2.14
CA ARG A 157 -0.79 -24.36 0.79
C ARG A 157 0.40 -23.41 0.56
N LYS A 158 1.35 -23.87 -0.23
CA LYS A 158 2.43 -23.00 -0.72
C LYS A 158 1.86 -21.95 -1.68
N LEU A 159 2.42 -20.74 -1.62
CA LEU A 159 2.11 -19.67 -2.59
C LEU A 159 2.29 -20.20 -4.02
N PRO A 160 1.27 -20.11 -4.90
CA PRO A 160 1.40 -20.56 -6.27
C PRO A 160 2.45 -19.74 -7.01
N ASP A 161 3.38 -20.39 -7.69
CA ASP A 161 4.43 -19.73 -8.48
C ASP A 161 3.85 -18.82 -9.57
N CYS A 162 2.67 -19.18 -10.11
CA CYS A 162 1.96 -18.36 -11.10
C CYS A 162 1.52 -16.98 -10.55
N VAL A 163 1.23 -16.87 -9.26
CA VAL A 163 0.88 -15.58 -8.64
C VAL A 163 2.12 -14.71 -8.49
N LEU A 164 3.23 -15.30 -8.05
CA LEU A 164 4.52 -14.63 -7.96
C LEU A 164 4.98 -14.11 -9.33
N ASP A 165 4.84 -14.92 -10.36
CA ASP A 165 5.20 -14.54 -11.72
C ASP A 165 4.28 -13.44 -12.30
N ALA A 166 2.98 -13.55 -12.07
CA ALA A 166 2.02 -12.53 -12.51
C ALA A 166 2.26 -11.17 -11.82
N ALA A 167 2.57 -11.17 -10.52
CA ALA A 167 2.86 -9.96 -9.77
C ALA A 167 4.15 -9.29 -10.25
N SER A 168 5.19 -10.06 -10.57
CA SER A 168 6.50 -9.55 -11.01
C SER A 168 6.46 -8.73 -12.31
N LYS A 169 5.47 -8.97 -13.16
CA LYS A 169 5.32 -8.30 -14.47
C LYS A 169 4.56 -6.97 -14.41
N ARG A 170 4.10 -6.53 -13.24
CA ARG A 170 3.28 -5.34 -13.07
C ARG A 170 4.10 -4.20 -12.50
N GLY A 171 4.10 -3.04 -13.17
CA GLY A 171 4.92 -1.88 -12.78
C GLY A 171 4.33 -1.06 -11.63
N GLU A 172 2.99 -0.97 -11.54
CA GLU A 172 2.30 -0.06 -10.64
C GLU A 172 1.73 -0.76 -9.40
N CYS A 173 1.82 -0.09 -8.26
CA CYS A 173 1.41 -0.63 -6.97
C CYS A 173 -0.08 -0.95 -6.93
N ASP A 174 -0.93 -0.11 -7.52
CA ASP A 174 -2.38 -0.31 -7.61
C ASP A 174 -2.74 -1.56 -8.41
N ILE A 175 -2.07 -1.79 -9.54
CA ILE A 175 -2.28 -3.00 -10.36
C ILE A 175 -1.72 -4.25 -9.65
N LYS A 176 -0.58 -4.13 -8.97
CA LYS A 176 0.00 -5.20 -8.15
C LYS A 176 -0.97 -5.67 -7.06
N ALA A 177 -1.61 -4.72 -6.37
CA ALA A 177 -2.56 -5.03 -5.31
C ALA A 177 -3.62 -6.06 -5.76
N PHE A 178 -4.17 -5.89 -6.96
CA PHE A 178 -5.20 -6.80 -7.47
C PHE A 178 -4.67 -8.16 -7.93
N ALA A 179 -3.39 -8.28 -8.25
CA ALA A 179 -2.77 -9.57 -8.48
C ALA A 179 -2.74 -10.43 -7.20
N TRP A 180 -2.65 -9.78 -6.04
CA TRP A 180 -2.57 -10.42 -4.73
C TRP A 180 -3.93 -10.73 -4.09
N THR A 181 -5.06 -10.38 -4.71
CA THR A 181 -6.42 -10.64 -4.17
C THR A 181 -6.94 -12.05 -4.38
N THR A 182 -6.10 -13.00 -4.75
CA THR A 182 -6.51 -14.35 -5.17
C THR A 182 -6.73 -15.34 -4.02
N TRP A 183 -6.39 -14.97 -2.76
CA TRP A 183 -6.36 -15.93 -1.65
C TRP A 183 -7.49 -15.82 -0.64
N GLY A 184 -8.55 -15.15 -0.95
CA GLY A 184 -9.68 -14.95 -0.04
C GLY A 184 -9.85 -13.48 0.32
N PRO A 185 -10.51 -13.16 1.44
CA PRO A 185 -10.75 -11.79 1.85
C PRO A 185 -9.44 -11.01 1.95
N THR A 186 -9.31 -9.96 1.13
CA THR A 186 -8.09 -9.15 1.05
C THR A 186 -8.38 -7.73 1.49
N MET A 187 -7.59 -7.22 2.44
CA MET A 187 -7.55 -5.82 2.80
C MET A 187 -6.52 -5.10 1.93
N ILE A 188 -6.90 -3.97 1.36
CA ILE A 188 -5.97 -3.05 0.68
C ILE A 188 -5.91 -1.76 1.48
N GLU A 189 -4.73 -1.45 1.99
CA GLU A 189 -4.44 -0.20 2.69
C GLU A 189 -3.85 0.80 1.71
N SER A 190 -4.68 1.72 1.22
CA SER A 190 -4.27 2.82 0.36
C SER A 190 -5.12 4.06 0.61
N THR A 191 -4.54 5.25 0.41
CA THR A 191 -5.26 6.53 0.40
C THR A 191 -5.57 7.02 -1.01
N ASP A 192 -5.12 6.30 -2.03
CA ASP A 192 -5.39 6.64 -3.42
C ASP A 192 -6.86 6.36 -3.77
N GLY A 193 -7.53 7.36 -4.34
CA GLY A 193 -8.93 7.26 -4.74
C GLY A 193 -9.17 6.29 -5.89
N ASP A 194 -8.15 6.02 -6.68
CA ASP A 194 -8.23 5.16 -7.87
C ASP A 194 -8.42 3.67 -7.50
N PHE A 195 -8.12 3.29 -6.26
CA PHE A 195 -8.36 1.91 -5.80
C PHE A 195 -9.84 1.51 -5.79
N ILE A 196 -10.78 2.44 -5.54
CA ILE A 196 -12.21 2.09 -5.53
C ILE A 196 -12.70 1.66 -6.91
N PRO A 197 -12.55 2.45 -7.99
CA PRO A 197 -13.00 2.03 -9.31
C PRO A 197 -12.26 0.79 -9.82
N LEU A 198 -10.97 0.64 -9.54
CA LEU A 198 -10.20 -0.54 -9.90
C LEU A 198 -10.69 -1.80 -9.16
N ALA A 199 -10.99 -1.68 -7.87
CA ALA A 199 -11.53 -2.78 -7.07
C ALA A 199 -12.93 -3.20 -7.53
N LEU A 200 -13.79 -2.24 -7.89
CA LEU A 200 -15.11 -2.51 -8.47
C LEU A 200 -14.98 -3.25 -9.81
N LEU A 201 -14.07 -2.80 -10.68
CA LEU A 201 -13.79 -3.50 -11.93
C LEU A 201 -13.31 -4.92 -11.68
N GLN A 202 -12.38 -5.13 -10.75
CA GLN A 202 -11.88 -6.46 -10.42
C GLN A 202 -12.98 -7.38 -9.87
N THR A 203 -13.88 -6.87 -9.04
CA THR A 203 -15.03 -7.63 -8.50
C THR A 203 -16.04 -7.93 -9.59
N SER A 204 -16.22 -7.06 -10.61
CA SER A 204 -17.08 -7.33 -11.76
C SER A 204 -16.57 -8.48 -12.65
N ILE A 205 -15.24 -8.66 -12.69
CA ILE A 205 -14.61 -9.78 -13.43
C ILE A 205 -14.68 -11.08 -12.64
N ASP A 206 -14.53 -11.01 -11.31
CA ASP A 206 -14.54 -12.17 -10.41
C ASP A 206 -15.32 -11.84 -9.12
N THR A 207 -16.58 -12.21 -9.11
CA THR A 207 -17.52 -11.96 -7.98
C THR A 207 -17.21 -12.79 -6.73
N THR A 208 -16.32 -13.78 -6.81
CA THR A 208 -15.91 -14.58 -5.65
C THR A 208 -14.90 -13.86 -4.76
N LYS A 209 -14.25 -12.82 -5.28
CA LYS A 209 -13.26 -12.04 -4.55
C LYS A 209 -13.92 -11.11 -3.54
N ARG A 210 -13.46 -11.17 -2.31
CA ARG A 210 -13.83 -10.22 -1.25
C ARG A 210 -12.69 -9.24 -1.02
N ILE A 211 -12.90 -7.99 -1.40
CA ILE A 211 -11.91 -6.90 -1.31
C ILE A 211 -12.44 -5.86 -0.34
N PHE A 212 -11.62 -5.50 0.63
CA PHE A 212 -11.86 -4.40 1.54
C PHE A 212 -10.82 -3.32 1.33
N LEU A 213 -11.23 -2.06 1.33
CA LEU A 213 -10.32 -0.92 1.28
C LEU A 213 -10.29 -0.24 2.64
N GLU A 214 -9.10 -0.03 3.20
CA GLU A 214 -8.90 0.83 4.36
C GLU A 214 -8.64 2.26 3.87
N ARG A 215 -9.51 3.18 4.26
CA ARG A 215 -9.39 4.60 3.97
C ARG A 215 -9.16 5.37 5.27
N ILE A 216 -8.11 6.17 5.29
CA ILE A 216 -7.85 7.08 6.41
C ILE A 216 -8.45 8.43 6.05
N HIS A 217 -9.58 8.77 6.66
CA HIS A 217 -10.15 10.11 6.56
C HIS A 217 -9.52 11.03 7.60
N THR A 218 -8.84 12.05 7.12
CA THR A 218 -8.56 13.22 7.96
C THR A 218 -9.83 14.09 7.94
N ARG A 219 -10.79 13.83 8.81
CA ARG A 219 -11.86 14.80 9.02
C ARG A 219 -11.22 16.05 9.59
N THR A 220 -11.13 17.10 8.81
CA THR A 220 -11.10 18.46 9.30
C THR A 220 -12.49 18.76 9.89
N SER A 221 -12.76 18.23 11.09
CA SER A 221 -13.88 18.71 11.86
C SER A 221 -13.51 20.13 12.30
N ASN A 222 -14.26 21.12 11.82
CA ASN A 222 -14.17 22.50 12.32
C ASN A 222 -14.57 22.63 13.80
N LYS A 223 -14.99 21.54 14.44
CA LYS A 223 -15.14 21.46 15.89
C LYS A 223 -13.78 21.10 16.49
N ARG A 224 -13.06 22.11 16.98
CA ARG A 224 -12.00 21.92 17.96
C ARG A 224 -12.59 21.10 19.11
N THR A 225 -12.22 19.84 19.21
CA THR A 225 -12.34 19.16 20.51
C THR A 225 -11.41 19.91 21.45
N THR A 226 -11.81 20.08 22.68
CA THR A 226 -11.12 20.82 23.75
C THR A 226 -9.64 20.48 23.88
N ASP A 227 -9.21 19.34 23.33
CA ASP A 227 -7.83 18.82 23.42
C ASP A 227 -7.01 18.99 22.13
N GLY A 228 -7.53 19.64 21.10
CA GLY A 228 -6.79 19.91 19.86
C GLY A 228 -6.38 18.68 19.03
N ILE A 229 -6.76 17.47 19.45
CA ILE A 229 -6.36 16.22 18.81
C ILE A 229 -7.31 15.94 17.63
N LYS A 230 -6.79 16.00 16.40
CA LYS A 230 -7.51 15.56 15.22
C LYS A 230 -7.70 14.04 15.30
N LYS A 231 -8.90 13.57 15.65
CA LYS A 231 -9.22 12.14 15.55
C LYS A 231 -9.14 11.69 14.10
N ARG A 232 -8.16 10.82 13.79
CA ARG A 232 -8.15 10.09 12.54
C ARG A 232 -9.24 9.03 12.62
N GLN A 233 -10.20 9.11 11.72
CA GLN A 233 -11.23 8.08 11.61
C GLN A 233 -10.81 7.13 10.50
N MET A 234 -10.64 5.86 10.85
CA MET A 234 -10.47 4.79 9.86
C MET A 234 -11.86 4.40 9.34
N GLU A 235 -11.94 4.11 8.07
CA GLU A 235 -13.13 3.63 7.40
C GLU A 235 -12.76 2.48 6.50
N PHE A 236 -13.54 1.41 6.59
CA PHE A 236 -13.40 0.24 5.72
C PHE A 236 -14.51 0.25 4.69
N VAL A 237 -14.16 -0.03 3.43
CA VAL A 237 -15.11 -0.13 2.32
C VAL A 237 -15.14 -1.58 1.86
N ASP A 238 -16.29 -2.24 2.01
CA ASP A 238 -16.55 -3.56 1.44
C ASP A 238 -16.94 -3.38 -0.04
N ILE A 239 -16.01 -3.67 -0.92
CA ILE A 239 -16.19 -3.51 -2.37
C ILE A 239 -17.21 -4.49 -2.92
N SER A 240 -17.29 -5.70 -2.38
CA SER A 240 -18.27 -6.69 -2.83
C SER A 240 -19.70 -6.23 -2.55
N SER A 241 -19.93 -5.66 -1.35
CA SER A 241 -21.22 -5.05 -1.00
C SER A 241 -21.53 -3.81 -1.85
N LEU A 242 -20.51 -2.99 -2.17
CA LEU A 242 -20.66 -1.82 -3.01
C LEU A 242 -21.00 -2.23 -4.46
N HIS A 243 -20.30 -3.24 -5.00
CA HIS A 243 -20.53 -3.78 -6.34
C HIS A 243 -21.95 -4.33 -6.51
N ALA A 244 -22.41 -5.19 -5.60
CA ALA A 244 -23.76 -5.76 -5.62
C ALA A 244 -24.84 -4.67 -5.67
N HIS A 245 -24.62 -3.55 -4.99
CA HIS A 245 -25.56 -2.44 -4.94
C HIS A 245 -25.55 -1.59 -6.21
N VAL A 246 -24.38 -1.38 -6.81
CA VAL A 246 -24.25 -0.64 -8.10
C VAL A 246 -24.96 -1.39 -9.21
N HIS A 247 -24.84 -2.73 -9.26
CA HIS A 247 -25.53 -3.56 -10.26
C HIS A 247 -27.04 -3.58 -10.11
N THR A 248 -27.59 -3.36 -8.92
CA THR A 248 -29.06 -3.25 -8.73
C THR A 248 -29.62 -1.91 -9.19
N LEU A 249 -28.80 -0.91 -9.44
CA LEU A 249 -29.20 0.43 -9.85
C LEU A 249 -29.01 0.70 -11.35
N LEU A 250 -28.29 -0.17 -12.04
CA LEU A 250 -28.14 -0.10 -13.51
C LEU A 250 -29.15 -1.05 -14.13
N PRO A 251 -30.07 -0.52 -14.97
CA PRO A 251 -31.07 -1.33 -15.67
C PRO A 251 -30.44 -2.29 -16.67
#